data_f952a69495329d35eafd01a36e66e037
#
_entry.id   f952a69495329d35eafd01a36e66e037
#
_cell.length_a   1.000
_cell.length_b   1.000
_cell.length_c   1.000
_cell.angle_alpha   90.00
_cell.angle_beta   90.00
_cell.angle_gamma   90.00
#
_symmetry.space_group_name_H-M   'P 1'
#
loop_
_entity.id
_entity.type
_entity.pdbx_description
1 polymer ?
#
loop_
_entity_poly.entity_id
_entity_poly.type
_entity_poly.pdbx_seq_one_letter_code
_entity_poly.pdbx_strand_id
1 'polypeptide(L)'
;VAPSRGLGDVYKRQIRDRFGKEVLGMTVSLSHISDIRLKASREQAENFRELIVSYSEDPRVILIKLADRLEVMRRLEIFPREKWRKKSWESLNLYAQIAHKLGLYNIKSELEDIALRYLEPQDYQHIADKLAETESERRAFIARVLEPITQRLDQAGLRYHVKSRTKSIFSIWNKMRKQHVPFEGVYDIFAIRIILDCPLEEEKQQCWTVYSIVTDFYTPNPERMRDWISIPKSNGYESLHTTVATKEGRWVEIQIRTERMDAVAERGIAAHWRYKGVNAGSDGSEMWMKQLRELMEDKTRPLAQNFDAKPSSGEIFVFTPGGDLRKLPEGATVLDFAFDIHTSLGLTCSCLLYTSPSPRDG
;
A
#
# COMPACT_ATOMS: atom_id res chain seq x y z
N VAL A 1 -35.12 28.32 2.77
CA VAL A 1 -34.94 27.08 2.01
C VAL A 1 -33.80 26.30 2.65
N ALA A 2 -34.13 25.20 3.32
CA ALA A 2 -33.11 24.33 3.86
C ALA A 2 -32.23 23.81 2.70
N PRO A 3 -30.87 23.83 2.82
CA PRO A 3 -30.02 23.30 1.77
C PRO A 3 -30.32 21.80 1.64
N SER A 4 -30.83 21.40 0.46
CA SER A 4 -31.08 20.01 0.13
C SER A 4 -29.75 19.26 0.25
N ARG A 5 -29.61 18.36 1.24
CA ARG A 5 -28.50 17.45 1.34
C ARG A 5 -28.62 16.42 0.22
N GLY A 6 -27.83 16.60 -0.82
CA GLY A 6 -27.77 15.72 -1.99
C GLY A 6 -28.07 16.45 -3.31
N LEU A 7 -27.71 15.81 -4.42
CA LEU A 7 -28.05 16.27 -5.75
C LEU A 7 -29.58 16.20 -5.93
N GLY A 8 -30.22 17.35 -6.10
CA GLY A 8 -31.65 17.41 -6.37
C GLY A 8 -32.02 16.67 -7.67
N ASP A 9 -33.26 16.17 -7.78
CA ASP A 9 -33.72 15.34 -8.91
C ASP A 9 -33.57 16.02 -10.27
N VAL A 10 -33.67 17.37 -10.30
CA VAL A 10 -33.46 18.17 -11.53
C VAL A 10 -32.00 18.04 -12.01
N TYR A 11 -31.03 18.17 -11.11
CA TYR A 11 -29.61 18.03 -11.46
C TYR A 11 -29.25 16.59 -11.88
N LYS A 12 -29.81 15.59 -11.21
CA LYS A 12 -29.63 14.18 -11.60
C LYS A 12 -30.13 13.92 -13.01
N ARG A 13 -31.29 14.47 -13.37
CA ARG A 13 -31.86 14.36 -14.72
C ARG A 13 -30.96 15.05 -15.75
N GLN A 14 -30.50 16.27 -15.49
CA GLN A 14 -29.58 17.00 -16.36
C GLN A 14 -28.26 16.28 -16.58
N ILE A 15 -27.68 15.71 -15.53
CA ILE A 15 -26.42 14.92 -15.64
C ILE A 15 -26.67 13.69 -16.48
N ARG A 16 -27.75 12.95 -16.24
CA ARG A 16 -28.11 11.77 -17.03
C ARG A 16 -28.30 12.10 -18.51
N ASP A 17 -29.01 13.17 -18.81
CA ASP A 17 -29.37 13.52 -20.17
C ASP A 17 -28.19 14.08 -20.97
N ARG A 18 -27.22 14.75 -20.31
CA ARG A 18 -26.01 15.29 -20.93
C ARG A 18 -24.83 14.33 -20.99
N PHE A 19 -24.65 13.50 -19.97
CA PHE A 19 -23.44 12.71 -19.76
C PHE A 19 -23.69 11.21 -19.62
N GLY A 20 -24.96 10.80 -19.63
CA GLY A 20 -25.35 9.40 -19.54
C GLY A 20 -25.49 8.86 -18.10
N LYS A 21 -26.01 7.63 -18.03
CA LYS A 21 -26.32 6.96 -16.74
C LYS A 21 -25.07 6.64 -15.90
N GLU A 22 -23.96 6.30 -16.54
CA GLU A 22 -22.71 6.00 -15.83
C GLU A 22 -22.16 7.18 -15.06
N VAL A 23 -22.07 8.36 -15.71
CA VAL A 23 -21.60 9.59 -15.07
C VAL A 23 -22.55 10.01 -13.96
N LEU A 24 -23.85 9.83 -14.13
CA LEU A 24 -24.82 10.07 -13.07
C LEU A 24 -24.56 9.14 -11.87
N GLY A 25 -24.37 7.84 -12.10
CA GLY A 25 -24.07 6.86 -11.04
C GLY A 25 -22.82 7.25 -10.25
N MET A 26 -21.71 7.54 -10.93
CA MET A 26 -20.47 8.01 -10.28
C MET A 26 -20.70 9.29 -9.47
N THR A 27 -21.45 10.26 -10.00
CA THR A 27 -21.72 11.54 -9.32
C THR A 27 -22.55 11.33 -8.05
N VAL A 28 -23.55 10.47 -8.10
CA VAL A 28 -24.39 10.13 -6.94
C VAL A 28 -23.56 9.42 -5.88
N SER A 29 -22.73 8.43 -6.26
CA SER A 29 -21.84 7.72 -5.33
C SER A 29 -20.83 8.68 -4.67
N LEU A 30 -20.22 9.60 -5.43
CA LEU A 30 -19.33 10.63 -4.89
C LEU A 30 -20.02 11.56 -3.89
N SER A 31 -21.31 11.90 -4.13
CA SER A 31 -22.09 12.72 -3.21
C SER A 31 -22.35 11.98 -1.89
N HIS A 32 -22.76 10.73 -1.95
CA HIS A 32 -23.00 9.93 -0.75
C HIS A 32 -21.75 9.79 0.13
N ILE A 33 -20.59 9.58 -0.48
CA ILE A 33 -19.30 9.49 0.25
C ILE A 33 -18.96 10.80 0.95
N SER A 34 -19.28 11.92 0.36
CA SER A 34 -19.01 13.24 0.95
C SER A 34 -19.85 13.52 2.20
N ASP A 35 -20.97 12.80 2.38
CA ASP A 35 -21.87 12.91 3.52
C ASP A 35 -21.48 11.99 4.70
N ILE A 36 -20.57 11.05 4.51
CA ILE A 36 -20.09 10.15 5.57
C ILE A 36 -19.27 10.96 6.59
N ARG A 37 -19.81 11.08 7.80
CA ARG A 37 -19.16 11.77 8.91
C ARG A 37 -18.39 10.75 9.75
N LEU A 38 -17.06 10.85 9.74
CA LEU A 38 -16.19 10.06 10.62
C LEU A 38 -16.39 10.52 12.08
N LYS A 39 -16.94 9.64 12.91
CA LYS A 39 -16.98 9.76 14.37
C LYS A 39 -15.99 8.76 14.98
N ALA A 40 -15.57 8.98 16.23
CA ALA A 40 -14.40 8.35 16.83
C ALA A 40 -14.41 6.81 16.95
N SER A 41 -13.27 6.22 16.77
CA SER A 41 -12.68 4.90 17.08
C SER A 41 -13.43 3.57 16.81
N ARG A 42 -14.66 3.31 17.20
CA ARG A 42 -15.41 2.06 16.86
C ARG A 42 -16.20 2.20 15.56
N GLU A 43 -16.77 3.37 15.32
CA GLU A 43 -17.40 3.74 14.05
C GLU A 43 -16.43 3.85 12.88
N GLN A 44 -15.12 3.86 13.13
CA GLN A 44 -14.09 3.95 12.08
C GLN A 44 -14.05 2.72 11.19
N ALA A 45 -14.23 1.52 11.73
CA ALA A 45 -14.27 0.29 10.96
C ALA A 45 -15.59 0.18 10.18
N GLU A 46 -16.72 0.61 10.74
CA GLU A 46 -18.02 0.64 10.08
C GLU A 46 -18.07 1.71 8.99
N ASN A 47 -17.59 2.92 9.25
CA ASN A 47 -17.48 3.99 8.25
C ASN A 47 -16.53 3.63 7.12
N PHE A 48 -15.46 2.90 7.41
CA PHE A 48 -14.56 2.35 6.39
C PHE A 48 -15.27 1.30 5.54
N ARG A 49 -16.12 0.48 6.15
CA ARG A 49 -16.93 -0.52 5.46
C ARG A 49 -18.00 0.14 4.58
N GLU A 50 -18.72 1.14 5.07
CA GLU A 50 -19.70 1.89 4.29
C GLU A 50 -19.06 2.62 3.09
N LEU A 51 -17.88 3.19 3.30
CA LEU A 51 -17.07 3.76 2.22
C LEU A 51 -16.76 2.71 1.15
N ILE A 52 -16.29 1.55 1.55
CA ILE A 52 -15.93 0.48 0.61
C ILE A 52 -17.18 -0.07 -0.09
N VAL A 53 -18.28 -0.26 0.61
CA VAL A 53 -19.56 -0.72 0.02
C VAL A 53 -20.09 0.30 -0.99
N SER A 54 -20.05 1.60 -0.68
CA SER A 54 -20.45 2.65 -1.63
C SER A 54 -19.52 2.78 -2.84
N TYR A 55 -18.28 2.27 -2.74
CA TYR A 55 -17.34 2.18 -3.86
C TYR A 55 -17.48 0.89 -4.68
N SER A 56 -18.14 -0.15 -4.16
CA SER A 56 -18.26 -1.44 -4.84
C SER A 56 -19.12 -1.38 -6.11
N GLU A 57 -20.00 -0.40 -6.24
CA GLU A 57 -20.81 -0.21 -7.44
C GLU A 57 -19.98 0.29 -8.62
N ASP A 58 -19.06 1.26 -8.40
CA ASP A 58 -18.14 1.75 -9.43
C ASP A 58 -16.76 2.11 -8.81
N PRO A 59 -15.74 1.27 -9.02
CA PRO A 59 -14.40 1.50 -8.49
C PRO A 59 -13.71 2.78 -8.97
N ARG A 60 -14.15 3.40 -10.07
CA ARG A 60 -13.61 4.68 -10.55
C ARG A 60 -13.87 5.80 -9.55
N VAL A 61 -14.97 5.71 -8.80
CA VAL A 61 -15.35 6.66 -7.75
C VAL A 61 -14.26 6.77 -6.68
N ILE A 62 -13.63 5.66 -6.32
CA ILE A 62 -12.56 5.64 -5.31
C ILE A 62 -11.31 6.38 -5.80
N LEU A 63 -10.95 6.20 -7.07
CA LEU A 63 -9.81 6.89 -7.68
C LEU A 63 -10.03 8.40 -7.74
N ILE A 64 -11.25 8.82 -8.15
CA ILE A 64 -11.64 10.23 -8.15
C ILE A 64 -11.57 10.80 -6.73
N LYS A 65 -12.05 10.05 -5.73
CA LYS A 65 -12.06 10.52 -4.34
C LYS A 65 -10.66 10.61 -3.74
N LEU A 66 -9.76 9.68 -4.10
CA LEU A 66 -8.34 9.75 -3.70
C LEU A 66 -7.64 10.95 -4.33
N ALA A 67 -7.91 11.23 -5.61
CA ALA A 67 -7.36 12.40 -6.31
C ALA A 67 -7.87 13.71 -5.69
N ASP A 68 -9.18 13.81 -5.44
CA ASP A 68 -9.82 14.95 -4.76
C ASP A 68 -9.20 15.17 -3.37
N ARG A 69 -9.06 14.09 -2.57
CA ARG A 69 -8.46 14.18 -1.25
C ARG A 69 -7.00 14.64 -1.30
N LEU A 70 -6.22 14.11 -2.24
CA LEU A 70 -4.82 14.48 -2.41
C LEU A 70 -4.69 15.97 -2.76
N GLU A 71 -5.50 16.48 -3.67
CA GLU A 71 -5.51 17.90 -4.04
C GLU A 71 -5.93 18.80 -2.85
N VAL A 72 -6.94 18.39 -2.10
CA VAL A 72 -7.34 19.08 -0.85
C VAL A 72 -6.20 19.13 0.15
N MET A 73 -5.44 18.03 0.29
CA MET A 73 -4.32 17.96 1.24
C MET A 73 -3.13 18.80 0.79
N ARG A 74 -2.82 18.83 -0.50
CA ARG A 74 -1.76 19.70 -1.09
C ARG A 74 -2.00 21.18 -0.86
N ARG A 75 -3.27 21.57 -0.77
CA ARG A 75 -3.70 22.97 -0.54
C ARG A 75 -4.45 23.15 0.78
N LEU A 76 -4.02 22.43 1.81
CA LEU A 76 -4.74 22.39 3.09
C LEU A 76 -4.80 23.78 3.75
N GLU A 77 -3.79 24.62 3.53
CA GLU A 77 -3.70 25.99 4.03
C GLU A 77 -4.80 26.93 3.56
N ILE A 78 -5.50 26.63 2.45
CA ILE A 78 -6.65 27.42 1.99
C ILE A 78 -7.87 27.26 2.93
N PHE A 79 -7.91 26.16 3.69
CA PHE A 79 -9.00 25.88 4.60
C PHE A 79 -8.76 26.52 5.98
N PRO A 80 -9.83 26.82 6.75
CA PRO A 80 -9.71 27.27 8.12
C PRO A 80 -8.89 26.29 8.98
N ARG A 81 -8.03 26.83 9.87
CA ARG A 81 -7.10 26.04 10.69
C ARG A 81 -7.76 24.92 11.51
N GLU A 82 -8.97 25.18 12.00
CA GLU A 82 -9.78 24.20 12.73
C GLU A 82 -10.08 22.91 11.95
N LYS A 83 -10.07 22.98 10.60
CA LYS A 83 -10.30 21.83 9.72
C LYS A 83 -9.03 21.04 9.41
N TRP A 84 -7.84 21.62 9.62
CA TRP A 84 -6.57 21.00 9.24
C TRP A 84 -6.36 19.66 9.96
N ARG A 85 -6.48 19.67 11.30
CA ARG A 85 -6.27 18.45 12.10
C ARG A 85 -7.23 17.34 11.72
N LYS A 86 -8.52 17.64 11.53
CA LYS A 86 -9.54 16.66 11.12
C LYS A 86 -9.24 16.08 9.74
N LYS A 87 -8.98 16.95 8.73
CA LYS A 87 -8.69 16.51 7.36
C LYS A 87 -7.40 15.69 7.30
N SER A 88 -6.35 16.05 8.03
CA SER A 88 -5.10 15.30 8.12
C SER A 88 -5.30 13.94 8.77
N TRP A 89 -6.06 13.89 9.87
CA TRP A 89 -6.37 12.65 10.54
C TRP A 89 -7.19 11.68 9.64
N GLU A 90 -8.21 12.18 8.95
CA GLU A 90 -8.99 11.41 7.97
C GLU A 90 -8.09 10.90 6.83
N SER A 91 -7.20 11.73 6.33
CA SER A 91 -6.30 11.37 5.23
C SER A 91 -5.33 10.26 5.63
N LEU A 92 -4.79 10.32 6.84
CA LEU A 92 -3.88 9.32 7.36
C LEU A 92 -4.56 7.98 7.65
N ASN A 93 -5.71 8.03 8.33
CA ASN A 93 -6.34 6.83 8.88
C ASN A 93 -7.32 6.14 7.91
N LEU A 94 -7.76 6.85 6.87
CA LEU A 94 -8.72 6.33 5.91
C LEU A 94 -8.15 6.32 4.48
N TYR A 95 -7.89 7.48 3.90
CA TYR A 95 -7.54 7.56 2.48
C TYR A 95 -6.17 6.96 2.15
N ALA A 96 -5.17 7.14 3.02
CA ALA A 96 -3.86 6.50 2.85
C ALA A 96 -3.96 4.97 2.94
N GLN A 97 -4.85 4.43 3.79
CA GLN A 97 -5.08 2.99 3.90
C GLN A 97 -5.78 2.43 2.65
N ILE A 98 -6.74 3.17 2.09
CA ILE A 98 -7.37 2.81 0.81
C ILE A 98 -6.31 2.81 -0.31
N ALA A 99 -5.52 3.87 -0.42
CA ALA A 99 -4.46 3.96 -1.41
C ALA A 99 -3.44 2.80 -1.28
N HIS A 100 -3.11 2.41 -0.04
CA HIS A 100 -2.25 1.25 0.24
C HIS A 100 -2.85 -0.06 -0.30
N LYS A 101 -4.12 -0.32 -0.02
CA LYS A 101 -4.80 -1.53 -0.49
C LYS A 101 -4.85 -1.60 -2.02
N LEU A 102 -5.05 -0.47 -2.68
CA LEU A 102 -5.06 -0.37 -4.15
C LEU A 102 -3.65 -0.38 -4.77
N GLY A 103 -2.58 -0.48 -3.98
CA GLY A 103 -1.21 -0.44 -4.48
C GLY A 103 -0.76 0.94 -4.97
N LEU A 104 -1.53 2.00 -4.66
CA LEU A 104 -1.23 3.39 -5.04
C LEU A 104 -0.24 4.02 -4.05
N TYR A 105 0.97 3.46 -3.98
CA TYR A 105 1.95 3.78 -2.94
C TYR A 105 2.43 5.23 -2.96
N ASN A 106 2.47 5.87 -4.13
CA ASN A 106 2.85 7.29 -4.23
C ASN A 106 1.78 8.18 -3.58
N ILE A 107 0.50 7.97 -3.90
CA ILE A 107 -0.62 8.68 -3.28
C ILE A 107 -0.63 8.44 -1.77
N LYS A 108 -0.47 7.17 -1.36
CA LYS A 108 -0.37 6.80 0.07
C LYS A 108 0.70 7.61 0.78
N SER A 109 1.94 7.55 0.29
CA SER A 109 3.09 8.18 0.94
C SER A 109 2.94 9.69 1.00
N GLU A 110 2.42 10.32 -0.06
CA GLU A 110 2.19 11.76 -0.11
C GLU A 110 1.09 12.19 0.88
N LEU A 111 -0.02 11.45 0.94
CA LEU A 111 -1.09 11.72 1.92
C LEU A 111 -0.59 11.57 3.36
N GLU A 112 0.24 10.55 3.63
CA GLU A 112 0.83 10.32 4.95
C GLU A 112 1.81 11.44 5.35
N ASP A 113 2.69 11.87 4.44
CA ASP A 113 3.67 12.92 4.71
C ASP A 113 2.99 14.27 4.93
N ILE A 114 2.02 14.63 4.08
CA ILE A 114 1.25 15.87 4.28
C ILE A 114 0.47 15.80 5.60
N ALA A 115 -0.18 14.69 5.90
CA ALA A 115 -0.93 14.54 7.15
C ALA A 115 -0.02 14.69 8.38
N LEU A 116 1.15 14.07 8.39
CA LEU A 116 2.12 14.19 9.47
C LEU A 116 2.58 15.62 9.68
N ARG A 117 2.82 16.36 8.61
CA ARG A 117 3.23 17.77 8.65
C ARG A 117 2.27 18.65 9.44
N TYR A 118 0.96 18.34 9.41
CA TYR A 118 -0.08 19.09 10.12
C TYR A 118 -0.46 18.48 11.48
N LEU A 119 -0.25 17.18 11.68
CA LEU A 119 -0.55 16.50 12.93
C LEU A 119 0.60 16.61 13.94
N GLU A 120 1.84 16.41 13.47
CA GLU A 120 3.07 16.41 14.27
C GLU A 120 4.15 17.27 13.57
N PRO A 121 3.96 18.59 13.50
CA PRO A 121 4.81 19.48 12.70
C PRO A 121 6.27 19.51 13.16
N GLN A 122 6.53 19.38 14.46
CA GLN A 122 7.89 19.39 15.01
C GLN A 122 8.66 18.13 14.59
N ASP A 123 8.04 16.95 14.73
CA ASP A 123 8.64 15.67 14.30
C ASP A 123 8.88 15.66 12.79
N TYR A 124 7.90 16.14 12.01
CA TYR A 124 8.03 16.25 10.56
C TYR A 124 9.23 17.12 10.18
N GLN A 125 9.34 18.31 10.75
CA GLN A 125 10.43 19.25 10.44
C GLN A 125 11.78 18.69 10.85
N HIS A 126 11.89 18.11 12.05
CA HIS A 126 13.11 17.47 12.52
C HIS A 126 13.63 16.40 11.55
N ILE A 127 12.74 15.52 11.07
CA ILE A 127 13.12 14.46 10.11
C ILE A 127 13.47 15.06 8.76
N ALA A 128 12.74 16.08 8.28
CA ALA A 128 13.03 16.76 7.03
C ALA A 128 14.41 17.42 7.03
N ASP A 129 14.76 18.12 8.13
CA ASP A 129 16.07 18.76 8.30
C ASP A 129 17.20 17.73 8.32
N LYS A 130 17.04 16.64 9.08
CA LYS A 130 18.00 15.53 9.10
C LYS A 130 18.19 14.87 7.73
N LEU A 131 17.12 14.72 6.96
CA LEU A 131 17.21 14.21 5.59
C LEU A 131 17.95 15.19 4.67
N ALA A 132 17.76 16.48 4.81
CA ALA A 132 18.47 17.49 4.03
C ALA A 132 19.97 17.54 4.39
N GLU A 133 20.30 17.60 5.68
CA GLU A 133 21.69 17.62 6.16
C GLU A 133 22.53 16.43 5.69
N THR A 134 21.93 15.24 5.63
CA THR A 134 22.65 13.99 5.26
C THR A 134 22.55 13.64 3.79
N GLU A 135 21.98 14.47 2.93
CA GLU A 135 21.69 14.11 1.54
C GLU A 135 22.97 13.85 0.70
N SER A 136 23.96 14.73 0.80
CA SER A 136 25.21 14.58 0.05
C SER A 136 26.00 13.34 0.46
N GLU A 137 26.08 13.08 1.77
CA GLU A 137 26.72 11.88 2.32
C GLU A 137 26.01 10.61 1.85
N ARG A 138 24.69 10.59 1.89
CA ARG A 138 23.89 9.45 1.39
C ARG A 138 24.12 9.20 -0.09
N ARG A 139 24.15 10.25 -0.93
CA ARG A 139 24.43 10.12 -2.37
C ARG A 139 25.81 9.53 -2.62
N ALA A 140 26.84 10.03 -1.93
CA ALA A 140 28.20 9.51 -2.04
C ALA A 140 28.28 8.04 -1.57
N PHE A 141 27.61 7.71 -0.49
CA PHE A 141 27.55 6.33 0.01
C PHE A 141 26.88 5.38 -1.01
N ILE A 142 25.71 5.77 -1.55
CA ILE A 142 25.00 4.99 -2.57
C ILE A 142 25.88 4.77 -3.80
N ALA A 143 26.60 5.80 -4.26
CA ALA A 143 27.50 5.69 -5.40
C ALA A 143 28.62 4.65 -5.15
N ARG A 144 29.25 4.67 -3.97
CA ARG A 144 30.28 3.68 -3.59
C ARG A 144 29.73 2.26 -3.55
N VAL A 145 28.51 2.08 -3.03
CA VAL A 145 27.87 0.76 -2.97
C VAL A 145 27.54 0.23 -4.36
N LEU A 146 27.10 1.11 -5.24
CA LEU A 146 26.68 0.75 -6.60
C LEU A 146 27.86 0.46 -7.53
N GLU A 147 29.00 1.13 -7.37
CA GLU A 147 30.12 1.06 -8.29
C GLU A 147 30.54 -0.39 -8.66
N PRO A 148 30.85 -1.30 -7.72
CA PRO A 148 31.22 -2.66 -8.09
C PRO A 148 30.05 -3.45 -8.70
N ILE A 149 28.81 -3.18 -8.28
CA ILE A 149 27.62 -3.85 -8.81
C ILE A 149 27.43 -3.45 -10.27
N THR A 150 27.44 -2.14 -10.57
CA THR A 150 27.20 -1.62 -11.93
C THR A 150 28.28 -2.10 -12.90
N GLN A 151 29.57 -2.08 -12.51
CA GLN A 151 30.65 -2.63 -13.31
C GLN A 151 30.40 -4.09 -13.68
N ARG A 152 29.92 -4.90 -12.74
CA ARG A 152 29.63 -6.32 -12.98
C ARG A 152 28.37 -6.55 -13.82
N LEU A 153 27.35 -5.71 -13.65
CA LEU A 153 26.14 -5.74 -14.48
C LEU A 153 26.47 -5.37 -15.96
N ASP A 154 27.31 -4.36 -16.14
CA ASP A 154 27.79 -3.95 -17.49
C ASP A 154 28.58 -5.07 -18.16
N GLN A 155 29.51 -5.73 -17.44
CA GLN A 155 30.25 -6.90 -17.92
C GLN A 155 29.34 -8.08 -18.28
N ALA A 156 28.22 -8.25 -17.57
CA ALA A 156 27.22 -9.26 -17.88
C ALA A 156 26.29 -8.91 -19.07
N GLY A 157 26.46 -7.70 -19.65
CA GLY A 157 25.66 -7.24 -20.78
C GLY A 157 24.19 -6.97 -20.43
N LEU A 158 23.86 -6.76 -19.16
CA LEU A 158 22.51 -6.48 -18.74
C LEU A 158 22.14 -5.02 -19.03
N ARG A 159 20.92 -4.81 -19.51
CA ARG A 159 20.33 -3.47 -19.66
C ARG A 159 19.56 -3.13 -18.39
N TYR A 160 19.93 -2.05 -17.75
CA TYR A 160 19.34 -1.63 -16.49
C TYR A 160 19.44 -0.13 -16.26
N HIS A 161 18.67 0.37 -15.34
CA HIS A 161 18.92 1.67 -14.73
C HIS A 161 18.74 1.58 -13.20
N VAL A 162 19.37 2.52 -12.49
CA VAL A 162 19.34 2.53 -11.03
C VAL A 162 18.57 3.75 -10.54
N LYS A 163 17.69 3.53 -9.58
CA LYS A 163 17.02 4.60 -8.84
C LYS A 163 17.35 4.45 -7.34
N SER A 164 17.63 5.54 -6.67
CA SER A 164 17.62 5.59 -5.22
C SER A 164 16.30 6.19 -4.75
N ARG A 165 15.69 5.57 -3.74
CA ARG A 165 14.47 6.08 -3.13
C ARG A 165 14.68 6.30 -1.64
N THR A 166 14.55 7.54 -1.20
CA THR A 166 14.43 7.87 0.22
C THR A 166 13.02 7.51 0.69
N LYS A 167 12.89 6.90 1.86
CA LYS A 167 11.59 6.62 2.48
C LYS A 167 10.87 7.91 2.82
N SER A 168 9.54 7.87 2.78
CA SER A 168 8.70 8.99 3.19
C SER A 168 8.97 9.36 4.66
N ILE A 169 8.83 10.64 4.98
CA ILE A 169 9.05 11.17 6.34
C ILE A 169 8.16 10.44 7.34
N PHE A 170 6.90 10.18 6.98
CA PHE A 170 5.98 9.39 7.80
C PHE A 170 6.49 7.97 8.07
N SER A 171 7.05 7.30 7.05
CA SER A 171 7.59 5.94 7.21
C SER A 171 8.79 5.91 8.17
N ILE A 172 9.65 6.94 8.13
CA ILE A 172 10.78 7.10 9.05
C ILE A 172 10.25 7.37 10.46
N TRP A 173 9.37 8.35 10.62
CA TRP A 173 8.73 8.71 11.87
C TRP A 173 8.06 7.51 12.56
N ASN A 174 7.30 6.72 11.81
CA ASN A 174 6.60 5.54 12.33
C ASN A 174 7.58 4.47 12.81
N LYS A 175 8.73 4.31 12.13
CA LYS A 175 9.80 3.41 12.58
C LYS A 175 10.48 3.91 13.85
N MET A 176 10.85 5.18 13.91
CA MET A 176 11.42 5.80 15.11
C MET A 176 10.51 5.55 16.32
N ARG A 177 9.19 5.75 16.16
CA ARG A 177 8.22 5.52 17.25
C ARG A 177 8.03 4.07 17.61
N LYS A 178 7.91 3.17 16.62
CA LYS A 178 7.68 1.73 16.88
C LYS A 178 8.89 1.04 17.47
N GLN A 179 10.09 1.45 17.08
CA GLN A 179 11.35 0.85 17.52
C GLN A 179 11.97 1.60 18.71
N HIS A 180 11.38 2.74 19.11
CA HIS A 180 11.91 3.63 20.15
C HIS A 180 13.36 4.05 19.91
N VAL A 181 13.69 4.38 18.64
CA VAL A 181 15.04 4.80 18.22
C VAL A 181 15.03 6.22 17.67
N PRO A 182 16.14 6.98 17.80
CA PRO A 182 16.30 8.28 17.12
C PRO A 182 16.44 8.08 15.60
N PHE A 183 16.48 9.19 14.87
CA PHE A 183 16.63 9.17 13.40
C PHE A 183 17.85 8.35 12.95
N GLU A 184 18.98 8.50 13.61
CA GLU A 184 20.22 7.78 13.33
C GLU A 184 20.13 6.26 13.55
N GLY A 185 19.17 5.81 14.35
CA GLY A 185 18.88 4.38 14.58
C GLY A 185 18.02 3.74 13.50
N VAL A 186 17.53 4.52 12.52
CA VAL A 186 16.74 3.98 11.40
C VAL A 186 17.68 3.59 10.26
N TYR A 187 18.02 2.31 10.15
CA TYR A 187 19.03 1.84 9.20
C TYR A 187 18.58 1.84 7.73
N ASP A 188 17.30 1.80 7.42
CA ASP A 188 16.75 1.65 6.07
C ASP A 188 16.05 2.93 5.57
N ILE A 189 16.69 4.08 5.79
CA ILE A 189 16.17 5.39 5.35
C ILE A 189 16.04 5.47 3.83
N PHE A 190 16.86 4.74 3.10
CA PHE A 190 16.82 4.67 1.64
C PHE A 190 16.92 3.23 1.15
N ALA A 191 16.45 3.00 -0.07
CA ALA A 191 16.63 1.76 -0.81
C ALA A 191 17.23 2.05 -2.18
N ILE A 192 18.07 1.15 -2.64
CA ILE A 192 18.59 1.13 -4.01
C ILE A 192 17.67 0.25 -4.83
N ARG A 193 17.26 0.74 -6.00
CA ARG A 193 16.47 -0.03 -6.96
C ARG A 193 17.27 -0.26 -8.21
N ILE A 194 17.45 -1.52 -8.58
CA ILE A 194 18.03 -1.94 -9.86
C ILE A 194 16.87 -2.39 -10.73
N ILE A 195 16.64 -1.67 -11.81
CA ILE A 195 15.48 -1.87 -12.69
C ILE A 195 16.00 -2.34 -14.04
N LEU A 196 15.61 -3.55 -14.42
CA LEU A 196 16.06 -4.24 -15.62
C LEU A 196 15.12 -3.95 -16.80
N ASP A 197 15.70 -3.72 -17.96
CA ASP A 197 15.00 -3.68 -19.25
C ASP A 197 15.23 -5.01 -19.97
N CYS A 198 14.29 -5.92 -19.87
CA CYS A 198 14.37 -7.25 -20.45
C CYS A 198 13.00 -7.78 -20.91
N PRO A 199 12.99 -8.80 -21.80
CA PRO A 199 11.77 -9.51 -22.21
C PRO A 199 11.09 -10.20 -21.02
N LEU A 200 9.77 -10.39 -21.13
CA LEU A 200 8.93 -10.99 -20.09
C LEU A 200 9.43 -12.39 -19.67
N GLU A 201 9.87 -13.18 -20.65
CA GLU A 201 10.33 -14.57 -20.47
C GLU A 201 11.63 -14.64 -19.66
N GLU A 202 12.43 -13.56 -19.65
CA GLU A 202 13.71 -13.49 -18.97
C GLU A 202 13.65 -12.77 -17.62
N GLU A 203 12.53 -12.12 -17.29
CA GLU A 203 12.41 -11.25 -16.11
C GLU A 203 12.87 -11.94 -14.83
N LYS A 204 12.37 -13.14 -14.56
CA LYS A 204 12.72 -13.88 -13.35
C LYS A 204 14.20 -14.26 -13.33
N GLN A 205 14.71 -14.79 -14.43
CA GLN A 205 16.11 -15.22 -14.52
C GLN A 205 17.07 -14.03 -14.36
N GLN A 206 16.81 -12.92 -15.03
CA GLN A 206 17.67 -11.74 -14.94
C GLN A 206 17.62 -11.11 -13.54
N CYS A 207 16.46 -11.06 -12.87
CA CYS A 207 16.39 -10.59 -11.50
C CYS A 207 17.23 -11.44 -10.53
N TRP A 208 17.21 -12.75 -10.67
CA TRP A 208 18.03 -13.65 -9.84
C TRP A 208 19.53 -13.55 -10.18
N THR A 209 19.87 -13.30 -11.44
CA THR A 209 21.26 -13.01 -11.86
C THR A 209 21.78 -11.75 -11.17
N VAL A 210 20.99 -10.68 -11.13
CA VAL A 210 21.35 -9.44 -10.41
C VAL A 210 21.49 -9.71 -8.90
N TYR A 211 20.62 -10.51 -8.31
CA TYR A 211 20.76 -10.91 -6.89
C TYR A 211 22.07 -11.64 -6.65
N SER A 212 22.45 -12.59 -7.51
CA SER A 212 23.75 -13.28 -7.42
C SER A 212 24.92 -12.29 -7.48
N ILE A 213 24.91 -11.37 -8.45
CA ILE A 213 25.95 -10.32 -8.58
C ILE A 213 26.05 -9.45 -7.33
N VAL A 214 24.93 -9.04 -6.75
CA VAL A 214 24.92 -8.24 -5.52
C VAL A 214 25.55 -9.00 -4.36
N THR A 215 25.24 -10.29 -4.24
CA THR A 215 25.75 -11.14 -3.14
C THR A 215 27.19 -11.60 -3.32
N ASP A 216 27.78 -11.45 -4.52
CA ASP A 216 29.23 -11.60 -4.72
C ASP A 216 30.04 -10.50 -4.00
N PHE A 217 29.49 -9.31 -3.86
CA PHE A 217 30.15 -8.17 -3.24
C PHE A 217 29.77 -7.91 -1.79
N TYR A 218 28.53 -8.28 -1.39
CA TYR A 218 27.95 -7.91 -0.11
C TYR A 218 27.25 -9.11 0.55
N THR A 219 27.45 -9.27 1.85
CA THR A 219 26.79 -10.33 2.61
C THR A 219 25.31 -10.05 2.82
N PRO A 220 24.40 -10.89 2.30
CA PRO A 220 22.96 -10.70 2.49
C PRO A 220 22.52 -11.10 3.90
N ASN A 221 21.44 -10.44 4.37
CA ASN A 221 20.72 -10.89 5.55
C ASN A 221 19.57 -11.83 5.12
N PRO A 222 19.65 -13.14 5.41
CA PRO A 222 18.65 -14.11 4.95
C PRO A 222 17.24 -13.83 5.50
N GLU A 223 17.13 -13.33 6.72
CA GLU A 223 15.84 -13.04 7.37
C GLU A 223 15.08 -11.89 6.69
N ARG A 224 15.81 -11.04 5.96
CA ARG A 224 15.27 -9.88 5.25
C ARG A 224 15.10 -10.08 3.74
N MET A 225 15.43 -11.28 3.24
CA MET A 225 15.15 -11.62 1.85
C MET A 225 13.63 -11.75 1.64
N ARG A 226 13.12 -11.14 0.55
CA ARG A 226 11.71 -11.26 0.14
C ARG A 226 11.64 -11.52 -1.36
N ASP A 227 11.11 -12.66 -1.72
CA ASP A 227 10.86 -13.05 -3.11
C ASP A 227 9.38 -12.83 -3.46
N TRP A 228 9.10 -11.63 -3.97
CA TRP A 228 7.80 -11.28 -4.51
C TRP A 228 7.70 -11.49 -6.03
N ILE A 229 8.71 -12.10 -6.67
CA ILE A 229 8.67 -12.49 -8.08
C ILE A 229 8.08 -13.90 -8.21
N SER A 230 8.56 -14.86 -7.40
CA SER A 230 8.02 -16.21 -7.41
C SER A 230 6.61 -16.28 -6.81
N ILE A 231 6.31 -15.45 -5.81
CA ILE A 231 5.00 -15.34 -5.14
C ILE A 231 4.61 -13.87 -5.07
N PRO A 232 3.99 -13.30 -6.11
CA PRO A 232 3.54 -11.92 -6.12
C PRO A 232 2.56 -11.61 -4.99
N LYS A 233 2.55 -10.39 -4.51
CA LYS A 233 1.54 -9.94 -3.55
C LYS A 233 0.14 -9.91 -4.17
N SER A 234 -0.90 -9.99 -3.36
CA SER A 234 -2.30 -9.96 -3.83
C SER A 234 -2.65 -8.73 -4.70
N ASN A 235 -1.93 -7.62 -4.54
CA ASN A 235 -2.08 -6.42 -5.35
C ASN A 235 -1.19 -6.40 -6.61
N GLY A 236 -0.61 -7.54 -7.01
CA GLY A 236 0.24 -7.67 -8.19
C GLY A 236 1.65 -7.08 -8.05
N TYR A 237 2.09 -6.73 -6.84
CA TYR A 237 3.45 -6.25 -6.61
C TYR A 237 4.47 -7.37 -6.75
N GLU A 238 5.49 -7.16 -7.60
CA GLU A 238 6.59 -8.07 -7.87
C GLU A 238 7.94 -7.36 -7.65
N SER A 239 8.86 -7.98 -6.93
CA SER A 239 10.24 -7.52 -6.73
C SER A 239 11.03 -8.53 -5.91
N LEU A 240 12.35 -8.66 -6.10
CA LEU A 240 13.24 -9.23 -5.10
C LEU A 240 13.72 -8.12 -4.16
N HIS A 241 13.63 -8.34 -2.86
CA HIS A 241 14.21 -7.44 -1.87
C HIS A 241 15.29 -8.19 -1.10
N THR A 242 16.45 -7.60 -1.02
CA THR A 242 17.55 -8.08 -0.16
C THR A 242 18.10 -6.93 0.66
N THR A 243 18.54 -7.24 1.86
CA THR A 243 19.26 -6.28 2.71
C THR A 243 20.68 -6.82 2.87
N VAL A 244 21.67 -6.03 2.47
CA VAL A 244 23.06 -6.45 2.47
C VAL A 244 23.92 -5.61 3.41
N ALA A 245 24.92 -6.23 4.03
CA ALA A 245 25.93 -5.53 4.83
C ALA A 245 27.03 -4.99 3.91
N THR A 246 27.33 -3.70 4.03
CA THR A 246 28.47 -3.08 3.34
C THR A 246 29.76 -3.23 4.16
N LYS A 247 30.90 -3.00 3.52
CA LYS A 247 32.23 -3.02 4.18
C LYS A 247 32.33 -2.00 5.32
N GLU A 248 31.53 -0.94 5.28
CA GLU A 248 31.45 0.09 6.33
C GLU A 248 30.54 -0.32 7.51
N GLY A 249 30.04 -1.56 7.53
CA GLY A 249 29.14 -2.08 8.58
C GLY A 249 27.71 -1.55 8.49
N ARG A 250 27.33 -0.86 7.40
CA ARG A 250 25.99 -0.32 7.20
C ARG A 250 25.12 -1.29 6.40
N TRP A 251 23.85 -1.40 6.77
CA TRP A 251 22.86 -2.18 6.04
C TRP A 251 22.22 -1.37 4.92
N VAL A 252 22.09 -1.97 3.75
CA VAL A 252 21.44 -1.34 2.57
C VAL A 252 20.39 -2.29 2.01
N GLU A 253 19.17 -1.76 1.81
CA GLU A 253 18.10 -2.47 1.10
C GLU A 253 18.30 -2.29 -0.40
N ILE A 254 18.38 -3.41 -1.13
CA ILE A 254 18.43 -3.45 -2.59
C ILE A 254 17.15 -4.12 -3.10
N GLN A 255 16.42 -3.43 -3.97
CA GLN A 255 15.22 -3.90 -4.63
C GLN A 255 15.54 -4.15 -6.09
N ILE A 256 15.29 -5.37 -6.56
CA ILE A 256 15.59 -5.82 -7.93
C ILE A 256 14.26 -6.13 -8.60
N ARG A 257 14.01 -5.53 -9.76
CA ARG A 257 12.78 -5.71 -10.53
C ARG A 257 12.96 -5.24 -11.97
N THR A 258 12.00 -5.55 -12.84
CA THR A 258 12.00 -5.10 -14.23
C THR A 258 11.22 -3.79 -14.38
N GLU A 259 11.30 -3.16 -15.56
CA GLU A 259 10.50 -1.95 -15.86
C GLU A 259 9.00 -2.19 -15.73
N ARG A 260 8.52 -3.37 -16.17
CA ARG A 260 7.11 -3.75 -15.97
C ARG A 260 6.75 -3.80 -14.49
N MET A 261 7.57 -4.50 -13.70
CA MET A 261 7.37 -4.61 -12.24
C MET A 261 7.46 -3.26 -11.53
N ASP A 262 8.39 -2.36 -11.97
CA ASP A 262 8.51 -1.00 -11.45
C ASP A 262 7.26 -0.17 -11.77
N ALA A 263 6.73 -0.29 -13.00
CA ALA A 263 5.50 0.40 -13.39
C ALA A 263 4.31 -0.06 -12.53
N VAL A 264 4.18 -1.36 -12.25
CA VAL A 264 3.14 -1.91 -11.36
C VAL A 264 3.34 -1.42 -9.92
N ALA A 265 4.59 -1.41 -9.43
CA ALA A 265 4.91 -0.93 -8.09
C ALA A 265 4.64 0.57 -7.89
N GLU A 266 4.84 1.40 -8.92
CA GLU A 266 4.67 2.86 -8.84
C GLU A 266 3.21 3.30 -9.09
N ARG A 267 2.48 2.59 -9.96
CA ARG A 267 1.14 2.98 -10.43
C ARG A 267 0.03 2.06 -9.94
N GLY A 268 0.38 1.00 -9.20
CA GLY A 268 -0.58 0.01 -8.72
C GLY A 268 -1.26 -0.73 -9.87
N ILE A 269 -2.48 -1.15 -9.63
CA ILE A 269 -3.31 -1.90 -10.61
C ILE A 269 -3.49 -1.14 -11.92
N ALA A 270 -3.47 0.19 -11.91
CA ALA A 270 -3.57 1.01 -13.11
C ALA A 270 -2.41 0.78 -14.12
N ALA A 271 -1.26 0.24 -13.67
CA ALA A 271 -0.17 -0.11 -14.57
C ALA A 271 -0.46 -1.38 -15.39
N HIS A 272 -1.16 -2.37 -14.82
CA HIS A 272 -1.57 -3.57 -15.53
C HIS A 272 -2.40 -3.26 -16.77
N TRP A 273 -3.14 -2.17 -16.72
CA TRP A 273 -3.99 -1.72 -17.80
C TRP A 273 -3.21 -1.30 -19.05
N ARG A 274 -2.07 -0.65 -18.86
CA ARG A 274 -1.24 -0.17 -19.99
C ARG A 274 -0.55 -1.32 -20.73
N TYR A 275 -0.16 -2.38 -20.02
CA TYR A 275 0.54 -3.53 -20.60
C TYR A 275 -0.41 -4.55 -21.27
N LYS A 276 -1.64 -4.68 -20.78
CA LYS A 276 -2.66 -5.58 -21.38
C LYS A 276 -3.63 -4.89 -22.33
N GLY A 277 -3.71 -3.56 -22.32
CA GLY A 277 -4.83 -2.80 -22.90
C GLY A 277 -4.55 -2.02 -24.18
N VAL A 278 -3.36 -2.10 -24.78
CA VAL A 278 -3.11 -1.39 -26.05
C VAL A 278 -3.89 -2.00 -27.22
N ASN A 279 -4.42 -3.23 -27.07
CA ASN A 279 -5.23 -3.93 -28.10
C ASN A 279 -6.61 -4.42 -27.61
N ALA A 280 -7.05 -4.09 -26.40
CA ALA A 280 -8.35 -4.52 -25.90
C ALA A 280 -9.32 -3.32 -25.88
N GLY A 281 -10.30 -3.35 -26.75
CA GLY A 281 -11.45 -2.46 -26.73
C GLY A 281 -12.21 -2.48 -25.39
N SER A 282 -13.51 -2.32 -25.33
CA SER A 282 -14.35 -2.33 -24.11
C SER A 282 -14.04 -3.40 -23.06
N ASP A 283 -13.54 -4.56 -23.47
CA ASP A 283 -13.18 -5.70 -22.59
C ASP A 283 -12.05 -5.40 -21.59
N GLY A 284 -11.07 -4.56 -21.92
CA GLY A 284 -9.97 -4.23 -21.02
C GLY A 284 -10.39 -3.37 -19.82
N SER A 285 -11.37 -2.52 -20.03
CA SER A 285 -11.97 -1.67 -18.97
C SER A 285 -12.81 -2.51 -18.01
N GLU A 286 -13.59 -3.46 -18.51
CA GLU A 286 -14.42 -4.35 -17.70
C GLU A 286 -13.55 -5.32 -16.86
N MET A 287 -12.49 -5.85 -17.44
CA MET A 287 -11.56 -6.74 -16.73
C MET A 287 -10.84 -6.00 -15.58
N TRP A 288 -10.40 -4.76 -15.80
CA TRP A 288 -9.82 -3.92 -14.75
C TRP A 288 -10.84 -3.60 -13.64
N MET A 289 -12.07 -3.25 -14.03
CA MET A 289 -13.16 -3.01 -13.08
C MET A 289 -13.47 -4.25 -12.24
N LYS A 290 -13.43 -5.43 -12.85
CA LYS A 290 -13.61 -6.71 -12.18
C LYS A 290 -12.47 -6.97 -11.19
N GLN A 291 -11.21 -6.81 -11.59
CA GLN A 291 -10.05 -6.98 -10.71
C GLN A 291 -10.06 -5.98 -9.54
N LEU A 292 -10.43 -4.73 -9.79
CA LEU A 292 -10.55 -3.73 -8.74
C LEU A 292 -11.68 -4.07 -7.75
N ARG A 293 -12.83 -4.58 -8.25
CA ARG A 293 -13.91 -5.11 -7.39
C ARG A 293 -13.44 -6.30 -6.56
N GLU A 294 -12.82 -7.30 -7.17
CA GLU A 294 -12.30 -8.48 -6.49
C GLU A 294 -11.32 -8.10 -5.36
N LEU A 295 -10.43 -7.15 -5.62
CA LEU A 295 -9.52 -6.63 -4.59
C LEU A 295 -10.23 -5.90 -3.44
N MET A 296 -11.35 -5.27 -3.74
CA MET A 296 -12.15 -4.57 -2.72
C MET A 296 -13.06 -5.53 -1.97
N GLU A 297 -13.71 -6.46 -2.67
CA GLU A 297 -14.65 -7.44 -2.12
C GLU A 297 -13.94 -8.49 -1.26
N ASP A 298 -12.77 -8.98 -1.67
CA ASP A 298 -12.03 -10.04 -0.98
C ASP A 298 -11.57 -9.63 0.45
N LYS A 299 -11.56 -8.32 0.74
CA LYS A 299 -11.15 -7.74 2.04
C LYS A 299 -12.28 -7.11 2.84
N THR A 300 -13.51 -7.17 2.36
CA THR A 300 -14.65 -6.46 2.98
C THR A 300 -15.83 -7.36 3.34
N ARG A 301 -15.79 -8.66 3.01
CA ARG A 301 -16.84 -9.58 3.45
C ARG A 301 -16.85 -9.69 4.98
N PRO A 302 -17.95 -9.36 5.63
CA PRO A 302 -18.09 -9.61 7.06
C PRO A 302 -18.09 -11.11 7.30
N LEU A 303 -17.27 -11.57 8.22
CA LEU A 303 -17.24 -12.93 8.73
C LEU A 303 -18.60 -13.45 9.23
N ALA A 304 -19.58 -12.58 9.44
CA ALA A 304 -20.83 -12.95 10.11
C ALA A 304 -21.97 -13.48 9.20
N GLN A 305 -21.85 -13.41 7.87
CA GLN A 305 -22.98 -13.78 6.99
C GLN A 305 -22.73 -14.91 5.98
N ASN A 306 -21.54 -15.52 5.92
CA ASN A 306 -21.24 -16.62 4.99
C ASN A 306 -20.62 -17.84 5.67
N PHE A 307 -21.15 -18.26 6.83
CA PHE A 307 -20.82 -19.57 7.41
C PHE A 307 -21.39 -20.77 6.60
N ASP A 308 -22.23 -20.51 5.60
CA ASP A 308 -22.81 -21.57 4.74
C ASP A 308 -22.11 -21.74 3.37
N ALA A 309 -21.17 -20.91 3.03
CA ALA A 309 -20.33 -21.13 1.84
C ALA A 309 -19.15 -22.02 2.24
N LYS A 310 -19.24 -23.32 1.96
CA LYS A 310 -18.11 -24.25 2.08
C LYS A 310 -16.90 -23.66 1.35
N PRO A 311 -15.75 -23.45 2.04
CA PRO A 311 -14.51 -23.07 1.36
C PRO A 311 -14.17 -24.15 0.34
N SER A 312 -14.02 -23.78 -0.91
CA SER A 312 -13.77 -24.75 -1.99
C SER A 312 -12.32 -25.29 -2.02
N SER A 313 -11.53 -25.10 -0.95
CA SER A 313 -10.10 -25.46 -0.95
C SER A 313 -9.46 -25.81 0.38
N GLY A 314 -10.20 -26.19 1.41
CA GLY A 314 -9.59 -26.60 2.70
C GLY A 314 -8.77 -25.49 3.39
N GLU A 315 -9.15 -24.23 3.24
CA GLU A 315 -8.48 -23.08 3.83
C GLU A 315 -9.42 -22.25 4.69
N ILE A 316 -8.91 -21.72 5.80
CA ILE A 316 -9.62 -20.79 6.68
C ILE A 316 -8.96 -19.42 6.64
N PHE A 317 -9.76 -18.39 6.85
CA PHE A 317 -9.30 -17.01 6.89
C PHE A 317 -9.53 -16.43 8.29
N VAL A 318 -8.47 -15.85 8.88
CA VAL A 318 -8.50 -15.29 10.23
C VAL A 318 -7.97 -13.85 10.19
N PHE A 319 -8.59 -12.96 10.97
CA PHE A 319 -8.11 -11.58 11.08
C PHE A 319 -7.24 -11.38 12.32
N THR A 320 -6.15 -10.62 12.16
CA THR A 320 -5.40 -10.10 13.30
C THR A 320 -6.19 -8.97 13.98
N PRO A 321 -5.91 -8.64 15.25
CA PRO A 321 -6.47 -7.45 15.90
C PRO A 321 -6.18 -6.14 15.17
N GLY A 322 -5.13 -6.09 14.37
CA GLY A 322 -4.77 -4.95 13.50
C GLY A 322 -5.57 -4.91 12.18
N GLY A 323 -6.47 -5.89 11.94
CA GLY A 323 -7.29 -5.98 10.72
C GLY A 323 -6.61 -6.64 9.53
N ASP A 324 -5.43 -7.26 9.69
CA ASP A 324 -4.77 -8.02 8.62
C ASP A 324 -5.42 -9.40 8.45
N LEU A 325 -5.78 -9.73 7.22
CA LEU A 325 -6.30 -11.06 6.88
C LEU A 325 -5.15 -12.05 6.73
N ARG A 326 -5.26 -13.20 7.43
CA ARG A 326 -4.35 -14.33 7.35
C ARG A 326 -5.07 -15.56 6.85
N LYS A 327 -4.40 -16.31 5.97
CA LYS A 327 -4.91 -17.53 5.35
C LYS A 327 -4.19 -18.72 5.99
N LEU A 328 -4.97 -19.64 6.53
CA LEU A 328 -4.47 -20.84 7.20
C LEU A 328 -5.15 -22.10 6.62
N PRO A 329 -4.52 -23.27 6.69
CA PRO A 329 -5.17 -24.51 6.29
C PRO A 329 -6.37 -24.81 7.21
N GLU A 330 -7.38 -25.51 6.67
CA GLU A 330 -8.50 -26.02 7.46
C GLU A 330 -7.98 -26.95 8.55
N GLY A 331 -8.44 -26.75 9.79
CA GLY A 331 -7.93 -27.47 10.96
C GLY A 331 -6.77 -26.77 11.67
N ALA A 332 -6.27 -25.65 11.14
CA ALA A 332 -5.28 -24.84 11.85
C ALA A 332 -5.81 -24.37 13.21
N THR A 333 -4.95 -24.42 14.19
CA THR A 333 -5.24 -24.04 15.57
C THR A 333 -4.94 -22.56 15.83
N VAL A 334 -5.36 -22.06 16.99
CA VAL A 334 -5.00 -20.73 17.49
C VAL A 334 -3.47 -20.57 17.58
N LEU A 335 -2.77 -21.65 17.89
CA LEU A 335 -1.31 -21.65 17.98
C LEU A 335 -0.68 -21.49 16.60
N ASP A 336 -1.20 -22.16 15.58
CA ASP A 336 -0.75 -21.99 14.19
C ASP A 336 -0.95 -20.55 13.73
N PHE A 337 -2.07 -19.93 14.08
CA PHE A 337 -2.31 -18.52 13.79
C PHE A 337 -1.34 -17.59 14.52
N ALA A 338 -1.03 -17.86 15.78
CA ALA A 338 -0.05 -17.07 16.54
C ALA A 338 1.36 -17.19 15.93
N PHE A 339 1.77 -18.37 15.47
CA PHE A 339 3.04 -18.58 14.77
C PHE A 339 3.05 -17.92 13.39
N ASP A 340 1.94 -17.92 12.67
CA ASP A 340 1.81 -17.23 11.37
C ASP A 340 1.96 -15.71 11.50
N ILE A 341 1.51 -15.13 12.60
CA ILE A 341 1.71 -13.71 12.88
C ILE A 341 3.20 -13.45 13.20
N HIS A 342 3.76 -14.16 14.17
CA HIS A 342 5.16 -14.03 14.56
C HIS A 342 5.58 -15.18 15.48
N THR A 343 6.78 -15.72 15.26
CA THR A 343 7.32 -16.86 16.04
C THR A 343 7.33 -16.59 17.55
N SER A 344 7.70 -15.39 18.00
CA SER A 344 7.68 -15.06 19.42
C SER A 344 6.27 -15.04 20.02
N LEU A 345 5.27 -14.65 19.23
CA LEU A 345 3.86 -14.68 19.64
C LEU A 345 3.38 -16.13 19.82
N GLY A 346 3.75 -17.01 18.87
CA GLY A 346 3.46 -18.44 18.97
C GLY A 346 4.06 -19.08 20.21
N LEU A 347 5.31 -18.75 20.52
CA LEU A 347 6.02 -19.28 21.71
C LEU A 347 5.44 -18.78 23.05
N THR A 348 4.77 -17.64 23.07
CA THR A 348 4.21 -17.04 24.29
C THR A 348 2.67 -17.13 24.36
N CYS A 349 2.03 -17.70 23.35
CA CYS A 349 0.57 -17.80 23.28
C CYS A 349 0.05 -18.78 24.34
N SER A 350 -0.69 -18.26 25.33
CA SER A 350 -1.29 -19.08 26.41
C SER A 350 -2.81 -19.18 26.29
N CYS A 351 -3.51 -18.20 25.71
CA CYS A 351 -4.95 -18.25 25.46
C CYS A 351 -5.41 -17.23 24.42
N LEU A 352 -6.63 -17.38 23.93
CA LEU A 352 -7.31 -16.44 23.03
C LEU A 352 -8.55 -15.89 23.73
N LEU A 353 -8.68 -14.56 23.81
CA LEU A 353 -9.85 -13.92 24.41
C LEU A 353 -10.99 -13.83 23.37
N TYR A 354 -12.09 -14.52 23.60
CA TYR A 354 -13.34 -14.35 22.88
C TYR A 354 -14.11 -13.14 23.42
N THR A 355 -14.40 -12.16 22.57
CA THR A 355 -15.20 -10.97 22.95
C THR A 355 -16.67 -11.09 22.60
N SER A 356 -17.12 -12.24 22.08
CA SER A 356 -18.52 -12.51 21.74
C SER A 356 -19.13 -13.47 22.74
N PRO A 357 -20.34 -13.21 23.31
CA PRO A 357 -21.01 -14.17 24.17
C PRO A 357 -21.35 -15.44 23.37
N SER A 358 -21.01 -16.59 23.92
CA SER A 358 -21.36 -17.88 23.34
C SER A 358 -22.88 -18.03 23.27
N PRO A 359 -23.48 -18.57 22.18
CA PRO A 359 -24.90 -18.83 22.08
C PRO A 359 -25.42 -19.93 23.05
N ARG A 360 -24.56 -20.47 23.90
CA ARG A 360 -24.91 -21.57 24.86
C ARG A 360 -25.07 -21.13 26.30
N ASP A 361 -24.94 -19.86 26.62
CA ASP A 361 -25.14 -19.31 27.96
C ASP A 361 -26.52 -18.62 28.09
N GLY A 362 -27.55 -19.23 27.53
CA GLY A 362 -28.94 -18.84 27.64
C GLY A 362 -29.84 -20.04 27.98
#